data_29c0f4581767d8537a34e394d3f20a9a
#
_entry.id   29c0f4581767d8537a34e394d3f20a9a
#
_cell.length_a   1.000
_cell.length_b   1.000
_cell.length_c   1.000
_cell.angle_alpha   90.00
_cell.angle_beta   90.00
_cell.angle_gamma   90.00
#
_symmetry.space_group_name_H-M   'P 1'
#
loop_
_entity.id
_entity.type
_entity.pdbx_description
1 polymer ?
#
loop_
_entity_poly.entity_id
_entity_poly.type
_entity_poly.pdbx_seq_one_letter_code
_entity_poly.pdbx_strand_id
1 'polypeptide(L)'
;MQLYFLDKTSPKQIIFLIYSGGSVFFLLFLAIVIKVNISFIERKLKQLEEMTLPYEFEIHPLKDNSYIFLCIILFIMFITILYLKLNELLKNFTSKDIFFVIFMIITIAVNFSFFLENLKKRKYSLIISGRIIKLLYENNEIEFIEIDNIRYAKFYAANAGKGRKERNPTFQIFDKEEKKFVEMSIKPTDYCLLKKYFTKYNVMIVDLYDYF
;
A
#
# COMPACT_ATOMS: atom_id res chain seq x y z
N MET A 1 -33.28 45.13 1.75
CA MET A 1 -32.00 45.75 2.12
C MET A 1 -30.76 44.96 1.77
N GLN A 2 -30.83 43.92 0.94
CA GLN A 2 -29.70 43.03 0.61
C GLN A 2 -29.13 43.14 -0.81
N LEU A 3 -29.70 43.93 -1.69
CA LEU A 3 -29.26 44.08 -3.10
C LEU A 3 -28.30 45.25 -3.37
N TYR A 4 -28.04 46.11 -2.37
CA TYR A 4 -27.20 47.30 -2.52
C TYR A 4 -25.69 47.06 -2.32
N PHE A 5 -25.28 45.90 -1.86
CA PHE A 5 -23.86 45.62 -1.61
C PHE A 5 -23.07 45.05 -2.82
N LEU A 6 -23.78 44.55 -3.84
CA LEU A 6 -23.15 43.93 -5.02
C LEU A 6 -22.68 44.95 -6.08
N ASP A 7 -23.15 46.17 -6.04
CA ASP A 7 -22.89 47.18 -7.09
C ASP A 7 -21.57 47.95 -6.91
N LYS A 8 -20.81 47.74 -5.83
CA LYS A 8 -19.52 48.38 -5.58
C LYS A 8 -18.31 47.48 -5.52
N THR A 9 -18.46 46.17 -5.67
CA THR A 9 -17.33 45.24 -5.64
C THR A 9 -16.67 45.18 -7.03
N SER A 10 -15.37 45.49 -7.09
CA SER A 10 -14.63 45.37 -8.35
C SER A 10 -14.64 43.91 -8.82
N PRO A 11 -14.56 43.61 -10.14
CA PRO A 11 -14.52 42.25 -10.66
C PRO A 11 -13.40 41.41 -10.02
N LYS A 12 -12.30 42.03 -9.62
CA LYS A 12 -11.19 41.36 -8.91
C LYS A 12 -11.57 40.89 -7.51
N GLN A 13 -12.39 41.68 -6.79
CA GLN A 13 -12.84 41.32 -5.44
C GLN A 13 -13.86 40.18 -5.47
N ILE A 14 -14.72 40.15 -6.49
CA ILE A 14 -15.67 39.05 -6.72
C ILE A 14 -14.92 37.76 -7.02
N ILE A 15 -13.91 37.79 -7.90
CA ILE A 15 -13.06 36.66 -8.21
C ILE A 15 -12.34 36.17 -6.98
N PHE A 16 -11.75 37.04 -6.18
CA PHE A 16 -11.08 36.70 -4.92
C PHE A 16 -12.03 36.03 -3.91
N LEU A 17 -13.25 36.55 -3.76
CA LEU A 17 -14.28 35.96 -2.90
C LEU A 17 -14.72 34.56 -3.35
N ILE A 18 -14.85 34.36 -4.66
CA ILE A 18 -15.19 33.05 -5.23
C ILE A 18 -14.05 32.04 -4.99
N TYR A 19 -12.79 32.43 -5.23
CA TYR A 19 -11.64 31.54 -4.99
C TYR A 19 -11.42 31.25 -3.50
N SER A 20 -11.52 32.24 -2.63
CA SER A 20 -11.35 32.06 -1.18
C SER A 20 -12.51 31.25 -0.56
N GLY A 21 -13.75 31.54 -0.96
CA GLY A 21 -14.92 30.77 -0.52
C GLY A 21 -14.90 29.34 -1.03
N GLY A 22 -14.52 29.13 -2.30
CA GLY A 22 -14.37 27.81 -2.91
C GLY A 22 -13.28 26.97 -2.23
N SER A 23 -12.14 27.57 -1.90
CA SER A 23 -11.05 26.86 -1.21
C SER A 23 -11.43 26.46 0.22
N VAL A 24 -12.11 27.33 0.97
CA VAL A 24 -12.61 27.02 2.31
C VAL A 24 -13.67 25.91 2.26
N PHE A 25 -14.60 25.98 1.31
CA PHE A 25 -15.60 24.93 1.13
C PHE A 25 -14.97 23.59 0.77
N PHE A 26 -13.96 23.58 -0.11
CA PHE A 26 -13.23 22.38 -0.48
C PHE A 26 -12.49 21.77 0.72
N LEU A 27 -11.82 22.58 1.54
CA LEU A 27 -11.14 22.11 2.76
C LEU A 27 -12.12 21.53 3.78
N LEU A 28 -13.28 22.15 3.98
CA LEU A 28 -14.34 21.63 4.85
C LEU A 28 -14.90 20.31 4.33
N PHE A 29 -15.15 20.21 3.04
CA PHE A 29 -15.58 18.96 2.41
C PHE A 29 -14.53 17.84 2.62
N LEU A 30 -13.26 18.14 2.40
CA LEU A 30 -12.15 17.20 2.59
C LEU A 30 -12.06 16.76 4.07
N ALA A 31 -12.21 17.68 5.02
CA ALA A 31 -12.23 17.37 6.44
C ALA A 31 -13.41 16.45 6.83
N ILE A 32 -14.60 16.68 6.27
CA ILE A 32 -15.77 15.82 6.48
C ILE A 32 -15.51 14.41 5.92
N VAL A 33 -14.98 14.30 4.70
CA VAL A 33 -14.67 13.02 4.06
C VAL A 33 -13.65 12.23 4.90
N ILE A 34 -12.61 12.91 5.39
CA ILE A 34 -11.59 12.28 6.26
C ILE A 34 -12.24 11.78 7.56
N LYS A 35 -13.06 12.62 8.23
CA LYS A 35 -13.74 12.27 9.49
C LYS A 35 -14.69 11.08 9.31
N VAL A 36 -15.46 11.05 8.22
CA VAL A 36 -16.37 9.94 7.89
C VAL A 36 -15.59 8.64 7.66
N ASN A 37 -14.46 8.71 6.93
CA ASN A 37 -13.59 7.55 6.71
C ASN A 37 -12.99 7.02 8.02
N ILE A 38 -12.50 7.89 8.89
CA ILE A 38 -11.95 7.49 10.19
C ILE A 38 -13.03 6.81 11.03
N SER A 39 -14.21 7.43 11.17
CA SER A 39 -15.33 6.84 11.93
C SER A 39 -15.81 5.51 11.38
N PHE A 40 -15.75 5.32 10.06
CA PHE A 40 -16.10 4.05 9.43
C PHE A 40 -15.08 2.95 9.76
N ILE A 41 -13.80 3.29 9.76
CA ILE A 41 -12.71 2.38 10.12
C ILE A 41 -12.81 1.99 11.61
N GLU A 42 -12.99 2.97 12.50
CA GLU A 42 -13.16 2.73 13.94
C GLU A 42 -14.35 1.82 14.25
N ARG A 43 -15.50 2.03 13.59
CA ARG A 43 -16.68 1.15 13.75
C ARG A 43 -16.38 -0.28 13.29
N LYS A 44 -15.69 -0.44 12.16
CA LYS A 44 -15.27 -1.76 11.68
C LYS A 44 -14.31 -2.45 12.64
N LEU A 45 -13.35 -1.72 13.19
CA LEU A 45 -12.39 -2.27 14.15
C LEU A 45 -13.10 -2.71 15.43
N LYS A 46 -14.01 -1.89 15.96
CA LYS A 46 -14.81 -2.24 17.12
C LYS A 46 -15.67 -3.50 16.88
N GLN A 47 -16.30 -3.60 15.71
CA GLN A 47 -17.03 -4.80 15.31
C GLN A 47 -16.13 -6.04 15.26
N LEU A 48 -14.89 -5.90 14.79
CA LEU A 48 -13.90 -6.99 14.75
C LEU A 48 -13.42 -7.37 16.15
N GLU A 49 -13.32 -6.43 17.09
CA GLU A 49 -13.00 -6.72 18.49
C GLU A 49 -14.12 -7.53 19.17
N GLU A 50 -15.37 -7.28 18.83
CA GLU A 50 -16.53 -8.00 19.37
C GLU A 50 -16.77 -9.34 18.67
N MET A 51 -16.27 -9.54 17.46
CA MET A 51 -16.46 -10.76 16.67
C MET A 51 -15.75 -11.97 17.31
N THR A 52 -16.41 -13.10 17.34
CA THR A 52 -15.77 -14.39 17.62
C THR A 52 -14.82 -14.75 16.49
N LEU A 53 -13.61 -15.18 16.84
CA LEU A 53 -12.62 -15.58 15.85
C LEU A 53 -13.16 -16.76 15.02
N PRO A 54 -13.26 -16.66 13.69
CA PRO A 54 -13.66 -17.78 12.85
C PRO A 54 -12.65 -18.91 12.96
N TYR A 55 -13.13 -20.15 12.79
CA TYR A 55 -12.26 -21.33 12.83
C TYR A 55 -11.26 -21.33 11.67
N GLU A 56 -11.69 -20.82 10.52
CA GLU A 56 -10.89 -20.69 9.32
C GLU A 56 -11.05 -19.30 8.71
N PHE A 57 -9.96 -18.70 8.29
CA PHE A 57 -9.96 -17.42 7.59
C PHE A 57 -8.74 -17.28 6.69
N GLU A 58 -8.89 -16.49 5.64
CA GLU A 58 -7.85 -16.25 4.66
C GLU A 58 -7.35 -14.80 4.74
N ILE A 59 -6.03 -14.63 4.65
CA ILE A 59 -5.34 -13.34 4.63
C ILE A 59 -4.68 -13.16 3.28
N HIS A 60 -5.01 -12.07 2.62
CA HIS A 60 -4.38 -11.69 1.36
C HIS A 60 -3.42 -10.51 1.57
N PRO A 61 -2.28 -10.48 0.85
CA PRO A 61 -1.42 -9.31 0.86
C PRO A 61 -2.16 -8.09 0.35
N LEU A 62 -1.78 -6.94 0.87
CA LEU A 62 -2.34 -5.66 0.42
C LEU A 62 -1.99 -5.44 -1.06
N LYS A 63 -3.01 -5.24 -1.88
CA LYS A 63 -2.86 -4.97 -3.31
C LYS A 63 -2.71 -3.46 -3.53
N ASP A 64 -1.48 -2.96 -3.58
CA ASP A 64 -1.24 -1.56 -3.95
C ASP A 64 -1.35 -1.39 -5.47
N ASN A 65 -2.52 -0.97 -5.92
CA ASN A 65 -2.77 -0.71 -7.34
C ASN A 65 -2.10 0.58 -7.81
N SER A 66 -1.86 1.54 -6.91
CA SER A 66 -1.22 2.82 -7.25
C SER A 66 0.22 2.61 -7.69
N TYR A 67 0.93 1.69 -7.04
CA TYR A 67 2.30 1.34 -7.41
C TYR A 67 2.38 0.70 -8.81
N ILE A 68 1.47 -0.22 -9.13
CA ILE A 68 1.41 -0.83 -10.47
C ILE A 68 1.11 0.21 -11.53
N PHE A 69 0.14 1.09 -11.27
CA PHE A 69 -0.20 2.17 -12.20
C PHE A 69 0.99 3.10 -12.45
N LEU A 70 1.72 3.46 -11.39
CA LEU A 70 2.95 4.25 -11.50
C LEU A 70 4.03 3.53 -12.33
N CYS A 71 4.25 2.24 -12.10
CA CYS A 71 5.20 1.44 -12.89
C CYS A 71 4.83 1.43 -14.37
N ILE A 72 3.55 1.28 -14.71
CA ILE A 72 3.06 1.30 -16.11
C ILE A 72 3.32 2.67 -16.75
N ILE A 73 3.01 3.78 -16.06
CA ILE A 73 3.27 5.13 -16.56
C ILE A 73 4.76 5.34 -16.82
N LEU A 74 5.61 4.99 -15.86
CA LEU A 74 7.07 5.10 -16.00
C LEU A 74 7.58 4.26 -17.16
N PHE A 75 7.06 3.05 -17.33
CA PHE A 75 7.43 2.16 -18.42
C PHE A 75 7.09 2.76 -19.79
N ILE A 76 5.89 3.29 -19.96
CA ILE A 76 5.48 3.99 -21.20
C ILE A 76 6.38 5.19 -21.46
N MET A 77 6.64 6.01 -20.43
CA MET A 77 7.51 7.18 -20.55
C MET A 77 8.92 6.80 -20.98
N PHE A 78 9.54 5.80 -20.36
CA PHE A 78 10.89 5.34 -20.69
C PHE A 78 10.98 4.77 -22.10
N ILE A 79 9.98 3.97 -22.54
CA ILE A 79 9.93 3.45 -23.92
C ILE A 79 9.82 4.60 -24.92
N THR A 80 8.99 5.62 -24.65
CA THR A 80 8.85 6.78 -25.53
C THR A 80 10.18 7.54 -25.65
N ILE A 81 10.87 7.80 -24.55
CA ILE A 81 12.17 8.47 -24.55
C ILE A 81 13.20 7.63 -25.32
N LEU A 82 13.23 6.32 -25.07
CA LEU A 82 14.14 5.41 -25.77
C LEU A 82 13.90 5.43 -27.28
N TYR A 83 12.63 5.38 -27.72
CA TYR A 83 12.27 5.45 -29.14
C TYR A 83 12.75 6.74 -29.79
N LEU A 84 12.55 7.89 -29.14
CA LEU A 84 13.00 9.18 -29.65
C LEU A 84 14.52 9.23 -29.78
N LYS A 85 15.26 8.72 -28.77
CA LYS A 85 16.71 8.71 -28.77
C LYS A 85 17.29 7.73 -29.80
N LEU A 86 16.67 6.59 -30.02
CA LEU A 86 17.06 5.67 -31.10
C LEU A 86 16.91 6.32 -32.47
N ASN A 87 15.82 7.07 -32.71
CA ASN A 87 15.63 7.80 -33.97
C ASN A 87 16.69 8.91 -34.18
N GLU A 88 17.13 9.60 -33.12
CA GLU A 88 18.24 10.57 -33.20
C GLU A 88 19.58 9.86 -33.48
N LEU A 89 19.85 8.74 -32.82
CA LEU A 89 21.06 7.95 -33.01
C LEU A 89 21.20 7.42 -34.44
N LEU A 90 20.10 7.03 -35.06
CA LEU A 90 20.08 6.58 -36.46
C LEU A 90 20.39 7.69 -37.46
N LYS A 91 20.13 8.96 -37.09
CA LYS A 91 20.41 10.13 -37.94
C LYS A 91 21.83 10.67 -37.72
N ASN A 92 22.26 10.76 -36.47
CA ASN A 92 23.53 11.34 -36.06
C ASN A 92 24.17 10.47 -34.99
N PHE A 93 25.13 9.65 -35.39
CA PHE A 93 25.80 8.71 -34.49
C PHE A 93 26.78 9.44 -33.56
N THR A 94 26.46 9.44 -32.22
CA THR A 94 27.38 9.95 -31.20
C THR A 94 27.60 8.91 -30.10
N SER A 95 28.83 8.82 -29.58
CA SER A 95 29.14 7.87 -28.49
C SER A 95 28.33 8.16 -27.22
N LYS A 96 27.96 9.43 -26.97
CA LYS A 96 27.16 9.84 -25.83
C LYS A 96 25.73 9.27 -25.91
N ASP A 97 25.15 9.26 -27.10
CA ASP A 97 23.79 8.74 -27.32
C ASP A 97 23.74 7.23 -27.14
N ILE A 98 24.79 6.51 -27.52
CA ILE A 98 24.89 5.07 -27.25
C ILE A 98 24.86 4.80 -25.74
N PHE A 99 25.65 5.55 -24.96
CA PHE A 99 25.71 5.39 -23.51
C PHE A 99 24.34 5.65 -22.88
N PHE A 100 23.64 6.68 -23.33
CA PHE A 100 22.30 7.02 -22.90
C PHE A 100 21.29 5.91 -23.23
N VAL A 101 21.31 5.34 -24.43
CA VAL A 101 20.46 4.24 -24.85
C VAL A 101 20.68 2.99 -23.98
N ILE A 102 21.94 2.63 -23.73
CA ILE A 102 22.29 1.51 -22.85
C ILE A 102 21.74 1.74 -21.43
N PHE A 103 21.95 2.95 -20.87
CA PHE A 103 21.44 3.30 -19.57
C PHE A 103 19.91 3.19 -19.48
N MET A 104 19.20 3.65 -20.52
CA MET A 104 17.74 3.56 -20.60
C MET A 104 17.26 2.12 -20.65
N ILE A 105 17.92 1.24 -21.41
CA ILE A 105 17.59 -0.19 -21.48
C ILE A 105 17.73 -0.84 -20.09
N ILE A 106 18.83 -0.56 -19.38
CA ILE A 106 19.06 -1.08 -18.03
C ILE A 106 17.95 -0.58 -17.08
N THR A 107 17.60 0.71 -17.15
CA THR A 107 16.56 1.30 -16.30
C THR A 107 15.20 0.65 -16.56
N ILE A 108 14.85 0.40 -17.82
CA ILE A 108 13.61 -0.30 -18.21
C ILE A 108 13.62 -1.73 -17.64
N ALA A 109 14.73 -2.47 -17.79
CA ALA A 109 14.85 -3.85 -17.29
C ALA A 109 14.71 -3.93 -15.77
N VAL A 110 15.32 -3.00 -15.02
CA VAL A 110 15.19 -2.92 -13.55
C VAL A 110 13.75 -2.62 -13.15
N ASN A 111 13.10 -1.62 -13.76
CA ASN A 111 11.70 -1.32 -13.48
C ASN A 111 10.77 -2.50 -13.79
N PHE A 112 11.00 -3.20 -14.88
CA PHE A 112 10.23 -4.38 -15.27
C PHE A 112 10.40 -5.52 -14.24
N SER A 113 11.61 -5.74 -13.74
CA SER A 113 11.89 -6.74 -12.70
C SER A 113 11.12 -6.41 -11.41
N PHE A 114 11.14 -5.17 -10.96
CA PHE A 114 10.34 -4.73 -9.82
C PHE A 114 8.83 -4.89 -10.03
N PHE A 115 8.34 -4.59 -11.23
CA PHE A 115 6.94 -4.79 -11.59
C PHE A 115 6.54 -6.27 -11.48
N LEU A 116 7.33 -7.18 -12.05
CA LEU A 116 7.08 -8.63 -11.98
C LEU A 116 7.12 -9.15 -10.55
N GLU A 117 8.07 -8.70 -9.74
CA GLU A 117 8.15 -9.07 -8.32
C GLU A 117 6.90 -8.66 -7.54
N ASN A 118 6.39 -7.46 -7.78
CA ASN A 118 5.15 -6.99 -7.15
C ASN A 118 3.92 -7.79 -7.62
N LEU A 119 3.84 -8.16 -8.89
CA LEU A 119 2.79 -9.04 -9.39
C LEU A 119 2.85 -10.43 -8.73
N LYS A 120 4.07 -10.96 -8.55
CA LYS A 120 4.28 -12.24 -7.88
C LYS A 120 3.83 -12.20 -6.42
N LYS A 121 4.19 -11.14 -5.67
CA LYS A 121 3.79 -10.97 -4.26
C LYS A 121 2.27 -10.97 -4.06
N ARG A 122 1.48 -10.56 -5.04
CA ARG A 122 0.02 -10.52 -4.97
C ARG A 122 -0.66 -11.89 -5.06
N LYS A 123 0.06 -12.90 -5.49
CA LYS A 123 -0.44 -14.26 -5.69
C LYS A 123 -0.32 -15.12 -4.43
N TYR A 124 0.36 -14.61 -3.40
CA TYR A 124 0.42 -15.28 -2.12
C TYR A 124 -0.86 -15.07 -1.31
N SER A 125 -1.24 -16.05 -0.53
CA SER A 125 -2.25 -15.93 0.52
C SER A 125 -1.90 -16.80 1.72
N LEU A 126 -2.50 -16.52 2.87
CA LEU A 126 -2.39 -17.36 4.06
C LEU A 126 -3.76 -17.88 4.41
N ILE A 127 -3.90 -19.19 4.54
CA ILE A 127 -5.07 -19.82 5.14
C ILE A 127 -4.71 -20.21 6.56
N ILE A 128 -5.53 -19.75 7.49
CA ILE A 128 -5.39 -20.05 8.91
C ILE A 128 -6.58 -20.92 9.31
N SER A 129 -6.30 -22.16 9.66
CA SER A 129 -7.32 -23.13 10.03
C SER A 129 -6.92 -23.82 11.34
N GLY A 130 -7.67 -23.55 12.41
CA GLY A 130 -7.40 -24.10 13.74
C GLY A 130 -5.99 -23.75 14.22
N ARG A 131 -5.08 -24.74 14.31
CA ARG A 131 -3.70 -24.58 14.77
C ARG A 131 -2.66 -24.55 13.64
N ILE A 132 -3.08 -24.50 12.39
CA ILE A 132 -2.21 -24.58 11.22
C ILE A 132 -2.34 -23.30 10.41
N ILE A 133 -1.20 -22.76 9.99
CA ILE A 133 -1.09 -21.64 9.06
C ILE A 133 -0.44 -22.17 7.78
N LYS A 134 -1.17 -22.08 6.67
CA LYS A 134 -0.71 -22.51 5.34
C LYS A 134 -0.38 -21.31 4.49
N LEU A 135 0.78 -21.32 3.86
CA LEU A 135 1.17 -20.35 2.84
C LEU A 135 0.82 -20.91 1.47
N LEU A 136 0.04 -20.17 0.71
CA LEU A 136 -0.37 -20.55 -0.64
C LEU A 136 0.24 -19.60 -1.67
N TYR A 137 0.50 -20.13 -2.86
CA TYR A 137 0.82 -19.37 -4.06
C TYR A 137 -0.09 -19.85 -5.19
N GLU A 138 -0.89 -18.95 -5.76
CA GLU A 138 -1.90 -19.30 -6.78
C GLU A 138 -2.83 -20.45 -6.34
N ASN A 139 -3.27 -20.42 -5.07
CA ASN A 139 -4.10 -21.44 -4.42
C ASN A 139 -3.42 -22.81 -4.20
N ASN A 140 -2.14 -22.95 -4.53
CA ASN A 140 -1.38 -24.15 -4.23
C ASN A 140 -0.62 -23.97 -2.90
N GLU A 141 -0.73 -24.95 -2.00
CA GLU A 141 0.03 -24.96 -0.75
C GLU A 141 1.52 -25.10 -1.05
N ILE A 142 2.33 -24.14 -0.55
CA ILE A 142 3.79 -24.16 -0.69
C ILE A 142 4.42 -24.68 0.58
N GLU A 143 3.95 -24.17 1.71
CA GLU A 143 4.54 -24.39 3.03
C GLU A 143 3.45 -24.26 4.08
N PHE A 144 3.60 -24.94 5.22
CA PHE A 144 2.74 -24.74 6.38
C PHE A 144 3.56 -24.67 7.66
N ILE A 145 2.99 -24.04 8.68
CA ILE A 145 3.57 -24.00 10.02
C ILE A 145 2.46 -24.28 11.05
N GLU A 146 2.78 -25.11 12.01
CA GLU A 146 1.92 -25.32 13.17
C GLU A 146 2.14 -24.21 14.18
N ILE A 147 1.09 -23.83 14.90
CA ILE A 147 1.13 -22.74 15.89
C ILE A 147 2.19 -22.99 16.96
N ASP A 148 2.40 -24.28 17.33
CA ASP A 148 3.37 -24.68 18.34
C ASP A 148 4.84 -24.48 17.89
N ASN A 149 5.09 -24.37 16.60
CA ASN A 149 6.39 -24.12 16.02
C ASN A 149 6.67 -22.62 15.79
N ILE A 150 5.70 -21.76 16.08
CA ILE A 150 5.88 -20.31 15.99
C ILE A 150 6.52 -19.80 17.29
N ARG A 151 7.62 -19.08 17.15
CA ARG A 151 8.26 -18.40 18.25
C ARG A 151 7.59 -17.07 18.57
N TYR A 152 7.39 -16.24 17.55
CA TYR A 152 6.68 -14.97 17.69
C TYR A 152 6.11 -14.48 16.35
N ALA A 153 5.10 -13.64 16.46
CA ALA A 153 4.56 -12.86 15.35
C ALA A 153 4.91 -11.38 15.55
N LYS A 154 5.34 -10.70 14.48
CA LYS A 154 5.75 -9.30 14.53
C LYS A 154 4.87 -8.47 13.63
N PHE A 155 4.36 -7.34 14.15
CA PHE A 155 3.64 -6.32 13.38
C PHE A 155 4.40 -5.01 13.43
N TYR A 156 4.55 -4.34 12.30
CA TYR A 156 5.22 -3.05 12.22
C TYR A 156 4.71 -2.25 11.02
N ALA A 157 4.91 -0.93 11.05
CA ALA A 157 4.69 -0.08 9.88
C ALA A 157 5.98 -0.01 9.06
N ALA A 158 5.94 -0.44 7.80
CA ALA A 158 7.06 -0.28 6.90
C ALA A 158 7.38 1.21 6.70
N ASN A 159 8.66 1.54 6.50
CA ASN A 159 9.06 2.92 6.23
C ASN A 159 8.72 3.29 4.78
N ALA A 160 7.78 4.21 4.60
CA ALA A 160 7.40 4.76 3.29
C ALA A 160 8.42 5.80 2.75
N GLY A 161 9.66 5.83 3.28
CA GLY A 161 10.68 6.84 2.97
C GLY A 161 10.45 8.18 3.69
N LYS A 162 11.51 9.02 3.79
CA LYS A 162 11.50 10.37 4.41
C LYS A 162 10.78 10.46 5.77
N GLY A 163 10.90 9.44 6.63
CA GLY A 163 10.31 9.45 7.98
C GLY A 163 8.79 9.24 8.03
N ARG A 164 8.13 8.93 6.91
CA ARG A 164 6.71 8.54 6.90
C ARG A 164 6.59 7.05 7.11
N LYS A 165 5.68 6.64 8.00
CA LYS A 165 5.28 5.24 8.18
C LYS A 165 4.14 4.91 7.22
N GLU A 166 4.14 3.72 6.66
CA GLU A 166 2.98 3.23 5.91
C GLU A 166 1.76 3.09 6.83
N ARG A 167 0.58 3.41 6.29
CA ARG A 167 -0.68 3.30 7.05
C ARG A 167 -1.10 1.84 7.28
N ASN A 168 -0.58 0.93 6.48
CA ASN A 168 -0.95 -0.48 6.56
C ASN A 168 0.12 -1.26 7.30
N PRO A 169 -0.27 -2.19 8.18
CA PRO A 169 0.67 -3.00 8.93
C PRO A 169 1.37 -4.00 8.01
N THR A 170 2.65 -4.21 8.27
CA THR A 170 3.40 -5.34 7.76
C THR A 170 3.53 -6.38 8.87
N PHE A 171 3.29 -7.61 8.51
CA PHE A 171 3.22 -8.74 9.42
C PHE A 171 4.31 -9.76 9.06
N GLN A 172 4.95 -10.33 10.07
CA GLN A 172 5.97 -11.37 9.96
C GLN A 172 5.68 -12.48 10.96
N ILE A 173 5.91 -13.73 10.56
CA ILE A 173 5.95 -14.91 11.46
C ILE A 173 7.38 -15.43 11.49
N PHE A 174 7.85 -15.75 12.68
CA PHE A 174 9.14 -16.41 12.91
C PHE A 174 8.93 -17.75 13.61
N ASP A 175 9.60 -18.77 13.12
CA ASP A 175 9.62 -20.09 13.73
C ASP A 175 10.56 -20.14 14.97
N LYS A 176 10.64 -21.29 15.61
CA LYS A 176 11.51 -21.51 16.78
C LYS A 176 13.00 -21.36 16.48
N GLU A 177 13.41 -21.54 15.22
CA GLU A 177 14.79 -21.36 14.74
C GLU A 177 15.10 -19.92 14.34
N GLU A 178 14.16 -18.99 14.57
CA GLU A 178 14.23 -17.57 14.14
C GLU A 178 14.22 -17.38 12.61
N LYS A 179 13.89 -18.42 11.87
CA LYS A 179 13.69 -18.30 10.43
C LYS A 179 12.37 -17.62 10.15
N LYS A 180 12.38 -16.67 9.22
CA LYS A 180 11.17 -15.99 8.79
C LYS A 180 10.35 -16.90 7.87
N PHE A 181 9.18 -17.33 8.35
CA PHE A 181 8.22 -18.11 7.57
C PHE A 181 7.51 -17.26 6.52
N VAL A 182 7.00 -16.09 6.90
CA VAL A 182 6.25 -15.21 6.00
C VAL A 182 6.44 -13.75 6.37
N GLU A 183 6.36 -12.89 5.35
CA GLU A 183 6.29 -11.44 5.50
C GLU A 183 5.34 -10.87 4.45
N MET A 184 4.32 -10.12 4.89
CA MET A 184 3.39 -9.45 3.99
C MET A 184 2.77 -8.20 4.60
N SER A 185 2.50 -7.21 3.76
CA SER A 185 1.66 -6.07 4.14
C SER A 185 0.20 -6.48 4.07
N ILE A 186 -0.57 -6.18 5.11
CA ILE A 186 -1.95 -6.63 5.30
C ILE A 186 -2.89 -5.45 5.55
N LYS A 187 -4.18 -5.70 5.49
CA LYS A 187 -5.19 -4.70 5.85
C LYS A 187 -5.26 -4.55 7.38
N PRO A 188 -5.68 -3.38 7.90
CA PRO A 188 -5.92 -3.20 9.33
C PRO A 188 -6.92 -4.21 9.92
N THR A 189 -7.91 -4.65 9.14
CA THR A 189 -8.87 -5.68 9.55
C THR A 189 -8.19 -7.03 9.79
N ASP A 190 -7.27 -7.41 8.91
CA ASP A 190 -6.54 -8.67 8.98
C ASP A 190 -5.51 -8.64 10.13
N TYR A 191 -4.94 -7.46 10.42
CA TYR A 191 -4.12 -7.24 11.61
C TYR A 191 -4.88 -7.56 12.90
N CYS A 192 -6.12 -7.04 13.05
CA CYS A 192 -6.93 -7.33 14.23
C CYS A 192 -7.26 -8.82 14.36
N LEU A 193 -7.61 -9.50 13.25
CA LEU A 193 -7.88 -10.94 13.24
C LEU A 193 -6.64 -11.75 13.65
N LEU A 194 -5.48 -11.44 13.07
CA LEU A 194 -4.23 -12.12 13.38
C LEU A 194 -3.81 -11.89 14.83
N LYS A 195 -3.92 -10.66 15.33
CA LYS A 195 -3.62 -10.34 16.73
C LYS A 195 -4.48 -11.17 17.69
N LYS A 196 -5.79 -11.25 17.43
CA LYS A 196 -6.72 -12.09 18.17
C LYS A 196 -6.36 -13.58 18.10
N TYR A 197 -6.00 -14.06 16.90
CA TYR A 197 -5.60 -15.45 16.68
C TYR A 197 -4.36 -15.80 17.49
N PHE A 198 -3.27 -15.03 17.40
CA PHE A 198 -2.05 -15.29 18.13
C PHE A 198 -2.23 -15.15 19.65
N THR A 199 -3.03 -14.20 20.11
CA THR A 199 -3.39 -14.08 21.54
C THR A 199 -4.13 -15.31 22.04
N LYS A 200 -5.10 -15.81 21.26
CA LYS A 200 -5.85 -17.04 21.63
C LYS A 200 -4.96 -18.26 21.83
N TYR A 201 -3.88 -18.36 21.04
CA TYR A 201 -2.95 -19.50 21.12
C TYR A 201 -1.67 -19.20 21.92
N ASN A 202 -1.63 -18.10 22.67
CA ASN A 202 -0.50 -17.69 23.50
C ASN A 202 0.82 -17.54 22.72
N VAL A 203 0.78 -17.19 21.45
CA VAL A 203 1.97 -16.87 20.66
C VAL A 203 2.45 -15.47 21.04
N MET A 204 3.74 -15.31 21.24
CA MET A 204 4.34 -14.01 21.54
C MET A 204 4.11 -13.02 20.38
N ILE A 205 3.60 -11.85 20.71
CA ILE A 205 3.34 -10.77 19.72
C ILE A 205 4.31 -9.63 19.98
N VAL A 206 5.10 -9.27 18.98
CA VAL A 206 5.93 -8.06 18.96
C VAL A 206 5.20 -7.02 18.12
N ASP A 207 4.44 -6.16 18.79
CA ASP A 207 3.61 -5.15 18.12
C ASP A 207 4.32 -3.79 18.12
N LEU A 208 4.89 -3.43 16.98
CA LEU A 208 5.51 -2.13 16.70
C LEU A 208 4.63 -1.26 15.78
N TYR A 209 3.44 -1.77 15.45
CA TYR A 209 2.45 -1.07 14.65
C TYR A 209 1.47 -0.37 15.61
N ASP A 210 1.71 0.91 15.80
CA ASP A 210 0.83 1.76 16.61
C ASP A 210 -0.32 2.25 15.70
N TYR A 211 -1.47 1.60 15.82
CA TYR A 211 -2.66 1.94 15.01
C TYR A 211 -3.48 3.07 15.64
N PHE A 212 -3.24 3.41 16.92
CA PHE A 212 -3.97 4.40 17.69
C PHE A 212 -3.08 5.57 18.13
#